data_47588ed8669261cd521b3b395d5408ed
#
_entry.id   47588ed8669261cd521b3b395d5408ed
#
_cell.length_a   1.000
_cell.length_b   1.000
_cell.length_c   1.000
_cell.angle_alpha   90.00
_cell.angle_beta   90.00
_cell.angle_gamma   90.00
#
_symmetry.space_group_name_H-M   'P 1'
#
loop_
_entity.id
_entity.type
_entity.pdbx_description
1 polymer ?
#
loop_
_entity_poly.entity_id
_entity_poly.type
_entity_poly.pdbx_seq_one_letter_code
_entity_poly.pdbx_strand_id
1 'polypeptide(L)'
;MRRRADAGTGRLEFIPPMEPRLVAMPPEGDDWIHEIKLDGYRAQIIVNGLEDIRVYAETGKDWTRKYLGIVEAAGELEVKNAIIDGEAVVTDKAGMPDFNALQNAVDNNPYGMYLCAFDILHLNGDDLRDIGCKARREILSGIIKPHSRIRFSEALPGDAQSLFHLVEEVELEGIVSKRADSRYRSGLASDWLTTKSFTVDEFELLGVERQPGEAAFALLAQPGTRKYVGSALISLGRDMKERLLKRVREHAGPPPEAMNKRPGTQWVRPGVKLRIKHLRGDHSQIRNASLLGFGDEE
;
A
#
# COMPACT_ATOMS: atom_id res chain seq x y z
N MET A 1 5.54 15.74 -41.21
CA MET A 1 4.35 14.88 -41.31
C MET A 1 4.61 13.63 -40.46
N ARG A 2 4.17 13.60 -39.20
CA ARG A 2 4.21 12.40 -38.34
C ARG A 2 2.96 11.57 -38.65
N ARG A 3 3.16 10.31 -38.97
CA ARG A 3 2.07 9.34 -39.15
C ARG A 3 1.22 9.34 -37.88
N ARG A 4 -0.07 9.68 -38.00
CA ARG A 4 -1.07 9.28 -37.02
C ARG A 4 -1.02 7.75 -36.98
N ALA A 5 -0.65 7.21 -35.82
CA ALA A 5 -0.92 5.81 -35.55
C ALA A 5 -2.43 5.61 -35.66
N ASP A 6 -2.85 4.57 -36.36
CA ASP A 6 -4.23 4.15 -36.45
C ASP A 6 -4.84 4.18 -35.06
N ALA A 7 -5.91 4.96 -34.89
CA ALA A 7 -6.75 4.90 -33.70
C ALA A 7 -7.41 3.53 -33.70
N GLY A 8 -6.76 2.56 -33.07
CA GLY A 8 -7.27 1.22 -32.92
C GLY A 8 -8.63 1.30 -32.24
N THR A 9 -9.67 0.85 -32.96
CA THR A 9 -11.02 0.61 -32.41
C THR A 9 -11.03 -0.57 -31.44
N GLY A 10 -9.87 -0.90 -30.86
CA GLY A 10 -9.70 -1.97 -29.90
C GLY A 10 -10.16 -1.54 -28.51
N ARG A 11 -10.82 -2.45 -27.82
CA ARG A 11 -11.16 -2.34 -26.41
C ARG A 11 -9.90 -2.11 -25.58
N LEU A 12 -9.93 -1.14 -24.65
CA LEU A 12 -8.83 -0.91 -23.72
C LEU A 12 -8.69 -2.11 -22.77
N GLU A 13 -7.46 -2.45 -22.48
CA GLU A 13 -7.10 -3.58 -21.62
C GLU A 13 -6.26 -3.11 -20.43
N PHE A 14 -6.16 -3.95 -19.40
CA PHE A 14 -5.34 -3.71 -18.22
C PHE A 14 -3.87 -3.49 -18.59
N ILE A 15 -3.28 -2.44 -18.02
CA ILE A 15 -1.87 -2.12 -18.15
C ILE A 15 -1.19 -2.47 -16.83
N PRO A 16 -0.18 -3.37 -16.82
CA PRO A 16 0.56 -3.65 -15.60
C PRO A 16 1.10 -2.37 -14.95
N PRO A 17 1.00 -2.23 -13.63
CA PRO A 17 1.36 -1.00 -12.93
C PRO A 17 2.83 -0.60 -13.08
N MET A 18 3.08 0.71 -13.03
CA MET A 18 4.38 1.28 -12.71
C MET A 18 4.55 1.24 -11.19
N GLU A 19 5.62 0.63 -10.70
CA GLU A 19 5.86 0.38 -9.29
C GLU A 19 6.95 1.31 -8.74
N PRO A 20 6.70 2.04 -7.63
CA PRO A 20 7.71 2.90 -7.03
C PRO A 20 8.79 2.09 -6.32
N ARG A 21 10.06 2.55 -6.44
CA ARG A 21 11.18 1.99 -5.69
C ARG A 21 11.17 2.50 -4.25
N LEU A 22 11.37 1.60 -3.28
CA LEU A 22 11.53 1.98 -1.88
C LEU A 22 12.88 2.69 -1.66
N VAL A 23 12.84 3.83 -0.98
CA VAL A 23 14.01 4.61 -0.55
C VAL A 23 13.90 4.99 0.91
N ALA A 24 15.05 5.27 1.55
CA ALA A 24 15.11 5.62 2.98
C ALA A 24 14.57 7.03 3.25
N MET A 25 14.82 7.97 2.35
CA MET A 25 14.40 9.38 2.45
C MET A 25 13.81 9.83 1.12
N PRO A 26 12.84 10.76 1.13
CA PRO A 26 12.27 11.29 -0.09
C PRO A 26 13.33 12.10 -0.88
N PRO A 27 13.27 12.13 -2.21
CA PRO A 27 14.15 12.93 -3.02
C PRO A 27 13.84 14.43 -2.87
N GLU A 28 14.87 15.24 -2.96
CA GLU A 28 14.76 16.71 -2.97
C GLU A 28 14.73 17.27 -4.40
N GLY A 29 14.24 18.51 -4.55
CA GLY A 29 14.24 19.26 -5.79
C GLY A 29 12.86 19.46 -6.40
N ASP A 30 12.72 20.54 -7.18
CA ASP A 30 11.44 21.02 -7.76
C ASP A 30 10.92 20.13 -8.91
N ASP A 31 11.70 19.15 -9.32
CA ASP A 31 11.33 18.18 -10.35
C ASP A 31 10.58 16.95 -9.80
N TRP A 32 10.30 16.92 -8.51
CA TRP A 32 9.53 15.89 -7.84
C TRP A 32 8.15 16.35 -7.40
N ILE A 33 7.15 15.50 -7.58
CA ILE A 33 5.80 15.67 -7.09
C ILE A 33 5.62 14.68 -5.93
N HIS A 34 5.28 15.19 -4.74
CA HIS A 34 5.08 14.38 -3.55
C HIS A 34 3.59 14.20 -3.28
N GLU A 35 3.17 12.98 -3.06
CA GLU A 35 1.78 12.60 -2.73
C GLU A 35 1.76 11.77 -1.45
N ILE A 36 0.67 11.83 -0.69
CA ILE A 36 0.46 10.91 0.44
C ILE A 36 0.42 9.48 -0.10
N LYS A 37 1.19 8.60 0.53
CA LYS A 37 1.03 7.17 0.30
C LYS A 37 -0.16 6.68 1.10
N LEU A 38 -1.26 6.43 0.40
CA LEU A 38 -2.45 5.86 1.01
C LEU A 38 -2.30 4.36 1.21
N ASP A 39 -2.81 3.88 2.31
CA ASP A 39 -2.87 2.47 2.63
C ASP A 39 -4.17 1.87 2.10
N GLY A 40 -4.10 1.24 0.94
CA GLY A 40 -5.26 0.73 0.23
C GLY A 40 -4.96 -0.48 -0.65
N TYR A 41 -5.81 -0.67 -1.65
CA TYR A 41 -5.59 -1.61 -2.73
C TYR A 41 -5.45 -0.87 -4.05
N ARG A 42 -4.31 -1.01 -4.71
CA ARG A 42 -4.13 -0.44 -6.04
C ARG A 42 -5.17 -0.96 -7.00
N ALA A 43 -5.83 -0.06 -7.71
CA ALA A 43 -6.89 -0.37 -8.62
C ALA A 43 -6.79 0.48 -9.89
N GLN A 44 -7.04 -0.17 -11.04
CA GLN A 44 -7.06 0.48 -12.34
C GLN A 44 -8.48 0.45 -12.89
N ILE A 45 -9.06 1.63 -13.13
CA ILE A 45 -10.35 1.78 -13.80
C ILE A 45 -10.09 1.78 -15.31
N ILE A 46 -10.88 0.99 -16.04
CA ILE A 46 -10.94 1.01 -17.51
C ILE A 46 -12.36 1.30 -17.94
N VAL A 47 -12.54 2.43 -18.62
CA VAL A 47 -13.80 2.85 -19.25
C VAL A 47 -13.70 2.57 -20.76
N ASN A 48 -14.56 1.72 -21.29
CA ASN A 48 -14.75 1.46 -22.73
C ASN A 48 -16.16 1.89 -23.17
N GLY A 49 -16.60 3.08 -22.75
CA GLY A 49 -17.99 3.54 -22.83
C GLY A 49 -18.78 3.18 -21.60
N LEU A 50 -20.03 3.67 -21.52
CA LEU A 50 -20.86 3.58 -20.31
C LEU A 50 -21.26 2.13 -19.93
N GLU A 51 -21.32 1.23 -20.88
CA GLU A 51 -21.75 -0.16 -20.65
C GLU A 51 -20.60 -1.12 -20.36
N ASP A 52 -19.35 -0.68 -20.52
CA ASP A 52 -18.17 -1.51 -20.27
C ASP A 52 -17.15 -0.76 -19.40
N ILE A 53 -17.45 -0.66 -18.11
CA ILE A 53 -16.57 -0.11 -17.09
C ILE A 53 -16.08 -1.24 -16.21
N ARG A 54 -14.77 -1.34 -16.05
CA ARG A 54 -14.13 -2.38 -15.23
C ARG A 54 -13.12 -1.81 -14.30
N VAL A 55 -12.94 -2.50 -13.15
CA VAL A 55 -11.91 -2.19 -12.16
C VAL A 55 -11.06 -3.42 -11.94
N TYR A 56 -9.77 -3.26 -12.18
CA TYR A 56 -8.76 -4.31 -12.01
C TYR A 56 -7.90 -4.06 -10.79
N ALA A 57 -7.64 -5.09 -10.01
CA ALA A 57 -6.62 -5.06 -8.97
C ALA A 57 -5.21 -4.98 -9.58
N GLU A 58 -4.20 -4.68 -8.77
CA GLU A 58 -2.78 -4.58 -9.16
C GLU A 58 -2.27 -5.76 -9.99
N THR A 59 -2.76 -6.96 -9.70
CA THR A 59 -2.38 -8.20 -10.41
C THR A 59 -3.08 -8.41 -11.75
N GLY A 60 -3.95 -7.49 -12.17
CA GLY A 60 -4.80 -7.64 -13.35
C GLY A 60 -6.04 -8.49 -13.15
N LYS A 61 -6.34 -8.87 -11.90
CA LYS A 61 -7.59 -9.60 -11.60
C LYS A 61 -8.77 -8.63 -11.65
N ASP A 62 -9.81 -9.02 -12.38
CA ASP A 62 -11.06 -8.26 -12.46
C ASP A 62 -11.79 -8.28 -11.11
N TRP A 63 -11.91 -7.12 -10.49
CA TRP A 63 -12.60 -6.90 -9.22
C TRP A 63 -13.80 -5.95 -9.38
N THR A 64 -14.30 -5.76 -10.58
CA THR A 64 -15.42 -4.85 -10.90
C THR A 64 -16.59 -5.01 -9.93
N ARG A 65 -16.98 -6.25 -9.62
CA ARG A 65 -18.10 -6.53 -8.71
C ARG A 65 -17.81 -6.16 -7.24
N LYS A 66 -16.53 -6.02 -6.86
CA LYS A 66 -16.12 -5.61 -5.51
C LYS A 66 -16.06 -4.09 -5.36
N TYR A 67 -16.11 -3.33 -6.45
CA TYR A 67 -15.92 -1.88 -6.50
C TYR A 67 -17.10 -1.16 -7.17
N LEU A 68 -18.36 -1.59 -6.94
CA LEU A 68 -19.53 -1.09 -7.65
C LEU A 68 -19.71 0.43 -7.48
N GLY A 69 -19.44 0.99 -6.30
CA GLY A 69 -19.52 2.43 -6.09
C GLY A 69 -18.49 3.23 -6.91
N ILE A 70 -17.31 2.66 -7.16
CA ILE A 70 -16.28 3.25 -8.03
C ILE A 70 -16.69 3.11 -9.51
N VAL A 71 -17.29 1.98 -9.90
CA VAL A 71 -17.80 1.75 -11.25
C VAL A 71 -18.90 2.76 -11.61
N GLU A 72 -19.86 2.99 -10.70
CA GLU A 72 -20.90 4.01 -10.88
C GLU A 72 -20.31 5.41 -11.05
N ALA A 73 -19.37 5.79 -10.18
CA ALA A 73 -18.69 7.09 -10.28
C ALA A 73 -17.86 7.23 -11.58
N ALA A 74 -17.28 6.13 -12.08
CA ALA A 74 -16.57 6.13 -13.36
C ALA A 74 -17.53 6.34 -14.56
N GLY A 75 -18.78 5.88 -14.45
CA GLY A 75 -19.84 6.14 -15.43
C GLY A 75 -20.28 7.61 -15.49
N GLU A 76 -20.02 8.38 -14.42
CA GLU A 76 -20.33 9.81 -14.37
C GLU A 76 -19.22 10.68 -14.98
N LEU A 77 -18.05 10.11 -15.28
CA LEU A 77 -16.97 10.82 -15.96
C LEU A 77 -17.38 11.14 -17.41
N GLU A 78 -17.16 12.37 -17.83
CA GLU A 78 -17.50 12.82 -19.19
C GLU A 78 -16.41 12.41 -20.20
N VAL A 79 -16.17 11.10 -20.31
CA VAL A 79 -15.14 10.52 -21.16
C VAL A 79 -15.72 9.43 -22.08
N LYS A 80 -15.16 9.28 -23.28
CA LYS A 80 -15.54 8.18 -24.19
C LYS A 80 -14.87 6.88 -23.76
N ASN A 81 -13.60 6.95 -23.47
CA ASN A 81 -12.81 5.87 -22.92
C ASN A 81 -11.63 6.42 -22.11
N ALA A 82 -11.24 5.70 -21.07
CA ALA A 82 -10.13 6.09 -20.19
C ALA A 82 -9.49 4.89 -19.49
N ILE A 83 -8.22 5.02 -19.12
CA ILE A 83 -7.55 4.16 -18.14
C ILE A 83 -7.02 5.05 -17.03
N ILE A 84 -7.53 4.87 -15.80
CA ILE A 84 -7.18 5.64 -14.62
C ILE A 84 -6.55 4.71 -13.59
N ASP A 85 -5.39 5.10 -13.07
CA ASP A 85 -4.65 4.38 -12.04
C ASP A 85 -4.82 5.08 -10.68
N GLY A 86 -5.07 4.33 -9.62
CA GLY A 86 -5.36 4.88 -8.31
C GLY A 86 -5.24 3.87 -7.19
N GLU A 87 -5.56 4.32 -5.97
CA GLU A 87 -5.63 3.51 -4.77
C GLU A 87 -7.07 3.48 -4.26
N ALA A 88 -7.66 2.29 -4.15
CA ALA A 88 -8.97 2.11 -3.54
C ALA A 88 -8.82 2.11 -2.02
N VAL A 89 -9.58 2.97 -1.34
CA VAL A 89 -9.45 3.19 0.11
C VAL A 89 -10.81 3.33 0.79
N VAL A 90 -10.82 3.07 2.09
CA VAL A 90 -11.85 3.48 3.04
C VAL A 90 -11.21 4.41 4.04
N THR A 91 -11.93 5.43 4.50
CA THR A 91 -11.48 6.29 5.59
C THR A 91 -12.39 6.16 6.79
N ASP A 92 -11.82 6.38 7.96
CA ASP A 92 -12.56 6.52 9.20
C ASP A 92 -13.32 7.87 9.27
N LYS A 93 -13.94 8.16 10.41
CA LYS A 93 -14.69 9.41 10.64
C LYS A 93 -13.80 10.66 10.68
N ALA A 94 -12.52 10.50 10.95
CA ALA A 94 -11.52 11.58 10.93
C ALA A 94 -10.92 11.80 9.53
N GLY A 95 -11.28 10.96 8.55
CA GLY A 95 -10.75 11.02 7.19
C GLY A 95 -9.43 10.26 7.00
N MET A 96 -8.97 9.52 8.01
CA MET A 96 -7.74 8.72 7.95
C MET A 96 -7.99 7.38 7.25
N PRO A 97 -7.04 6.87 6.44
CA PRO A 97 -7.17 5.55 5.83
C PRO A 97 -7.36 4.45 6.86
N ASP A 98 -8.38 3.59 6.65
CA ASP A 98 -8.68 2.44 7.48
C ASP A 98 -8.61 1.16 6.64
N PHE A 99 -7.47 0.48 6.71
CA PHE A 99 -7.22 -0.73 5.93
C PHE A 99 -8.09 -1.92 6.36
N ASN A 100 -8.45 -2.02 7.64
CA ASN A 100 -9.33 -3.10 8.10
C ASN A 100 -10.75 -2.91 7.61
N ALA A 101 -11.26 -1.66 7.66
CA ALA A 101 -12.53 -1.32 7.05
C ALA A 101 -12.52 -1.58 5.53
N LEU A 102 -11.40 -1.30 4.85
CA LEU A 102 -11.22 -1.60 3.43
C LEU A 102 -11.30 -3.12 3.15
N GLN A 103 -10.57 -3.95 3.91
CA GLN A 103 -10.63 -5.40 3.75
C GLN A 103 -12.06 -5.93 3.91
N ASN A 104 -12.78 -5.45 4.93
CA ASN A 104 -14.17 -5.81 5.14
C ASN A 104 -15.07 -5.29 4.00
N ALA A 105 -14.87 -4.08 3.51
CA ALA A 105 -15.67 -3.47 2.45
C ALA A 105 -15.53 -4.24 1.13
N VAL A 106 -14.32 -4.66 0.78
CA VAL A 106 -14.06 -5.44 -0.45
C VAL A 106 -14.91 -6.73 -0.52
N ASP A 107 -15.20 -7.35 0.61
CA ASP A 107 -15.96 -8.59 0.65
C ASP A 107 -17.45 -8.38 0.95
N ASN A 108 -17.83 -7.32 1.68
CA ASN A 108 -19.17 -7.17 2.24
C ASN A 108 -19.89 -5.86 1.84
N ASN A 109 -19.17 -4.84 1.31
CA ASN A 109 -19.77 -3.55 0.97
C ASN A 109 -19.11 -2.92 -0.27
N PRO A 110 -19.48 -3.33 -1.50
CA PRO A 110 -18.89 -2.84 -2.74
C PRO A 110 -19.10 -1.35 -3.00
N TYR A 111 -19.93 -0.68 -2.20
CA TYR A 111 -20.18 0.76 -2.24
C TYR A 111 -19.43 1.54 -1.14
N GLY A 112 -18.71 0.88 -0.25
CA GLY A 112 -18.06 1.50 0.91
C GLY A 112 -16.75 2.22 0.61
N MET A 113 -16.22 2.09 -0.60
CA MET A 113 -14.89 2.57 -1.00
C MET A 113 -14.95 3.75 -1.95
N TYR A 114 -13.84 4.48 -2.03
CA TYR A 114 -13.57 5.44 -3.10
C TYR A 114 -12.18 5.17 -3.69
N LEU A 115 -11.92 5.65 -4.91
CA LEU A 115 -10.62 5.63 -5.56
C LEU A 115 -9.93 6.98 -5.39
N CYS A 116 -8.73 6.99 -4.85
CA CYS A 116 -7.82 8.12 -4.93
C CYS A 116 -6.99 7.97 -6.22
N ALA A 117 -7.40 8.67 -7.28
CA ALA A 117 -6.78 8.58 -8.59
C ALA A 117 -5.52 9.45 -8.65
N PHE A 118 -4.41 8.87 -9.05
CA PHE A 118 -3.11 9.54 -9.07
C PHE A 118 -2.44 9.56 -10.45
N ASP A 119 -2.96 8.83 -11.44
CA ASP A 119 -2.46 8.85 -12.82
C ASP A 119 -3.54 8.51 -13.83
N ILE A 120 -3.35 8.94 -15.09
CA ILE A 120 -4.18 8.60 -16.24
C ILE A 120 -3.30 8.14 -17.38
N LEU A 121 -3.63 6.98 -17.95
CA LEU A 121 -2.78 6.31 -18.94
C LEU A 121 -3.33 6.39 -20.35
N HIS A 122 -4.66 6.58 -20.46
CA HIS A 122 -5.37 6.71 -21.72
C HIS A 122 -6.59 7.61 -21.56
N LEU A 123 -6.88 8.45 -22.55
CA LEU A 123 -8.08 9.27 -22.58
C LEU A 123 -8.56 9.52 -24.01
N ASN A 124 -9.83 9.19 -24.29
CA ASN A 124 -10.55 9.53 -25.53
C ASN A 124 -9.84 9.19 -26.83
N GLY A 125 -9.10 8.07 -26.84
CA GLY A 125 -8.36 7.57 -28.01
C GLY A 125 -6.86 7.86 -27.96
N ASP A 126 -6.39 8.66 -27.02
CA ASP A 126 -4.97 9.02 -26.89
C ASP A 126 -4.28 8.19 -25.80
N ASP A 127 -3.17 7.55 -26.13
CA ASP A 127 -2.26 6.93 -25.17
C ASP A 127 -1.39 8.01 -24.52
N LEU A 128 -1.56 8.20 -23.20
CA LEU A 128 -0.89 9.25 -22.46
C LEU A 128 0.42 8.80 -21.79
N ARG A 129 0.79 7.54 -21.89
CA ARG A 129 1.95 6.97 -21.17
C ARG A 129 3.29 7.60 -21.56
N ASP A 130 3.39 8.19 -22.75
CA ASP A 130 4.61 8.83 -23.24
C ASP A 130 4.75 10.32 -22.88
N ILE A 131 3.72 10.95 -22.33
CA ILE A 131 3.83 12.32 -21.79
C ILE A 131 4.26 12.32 -20.32
N GLY A 132 4.78 13.46 -19.83
CA GLY A 132 5.27 13.60 -18.46
C GLY A 132 4.18 13.42 -17.40
N CYS A 133 4.55 12.95 -16.23
CA CYS A 133 3.66 12.69 -15.09
C CYS A 133 2.84 13.93 -14.71
N LYS A 134 3.46 15.12 -14.65
CA LYS A 134 2.77 16.37 -14.34
C LYS A 134 1.61 16.64 -15.32
N ALA A 135 1.87 16.50 -16.63
CA ALA A 135 0.84 16.73 -17.64
C ALA A 135 -0.30 15.69 -17.55
N ARG A 136 0.02 14.41 -17.30
CA ARG A 136 -1.02 13.39 -17.06
C ARG A 136 -1.88 13.71 -15.84
N ARG A 137 -1.27 14.16 -14.75
CA ARG A 137 -1.99 14.57 -13.54
C ARG A 137 -2.90 15.78 -13.75
N GLU A 138 -2.44 16.78 -14.53
CA GLU A 138 -3.25 17.94 -14.92
C GLU A 138 -4.47 17.51 -15.74
N ILE A 139 -4.31 16.58 -16.69
CA ILE A 139 -5.43 16.00 -17.45
C ILE A 139 -6.39 15.26 -16.50
N LEU A 140 -5.86 14.43 -15.59
CA LEU A 140 -6.66 13.67 -14.65
C LEU A 140 -7.49 14.57 -13.74
N SER A 141 -6.89 15.61 -13.16
CA SER A 141 -7.61 16.55 -12.29
C SER A 141 -8.74 17.26 -13.02
N GLY A 142 -8.57 17.52 -14.32
CA GLY A 142 -9.59 18.17 -15.15
C GLY A 142 -10.83 17.32 -15.45
N ILE A 143 -10.78 16.01 -15.33
CA ILE A 143 -11.90 15.11 -15.59
C ILE A 143 -12.60 14.59 -14.33
N ILE A 144 -11.97 14.72 -13.16
CA ILE A 144 -12.57 14.27 -11.89
C ILE A 144 -13.56 15.30 -11.38
N LYS A 145 -14.79 14.86 -11.11
CA LYS A 145 -15.85 15.71 -10.56
C LYS A 145 -15.74 15.87 -9.05
N PRO A 146 -16.03 17.04 -8.49
CA PRO A 146 -16.15 17.24 -7.05
C PRO A 146 -17.16 16.26 -6.42
N HIS A 147 -16.87 15.82 -5.19
CA HIS A 147 -17.74 14.93 -4.39
C HIS A 147 -18.00 13.53 -5.00
N SER A 148 -17.25 13.15 -6.01
CA SER A 148 -17.28 11.79 -6.59
C SER A 148 -16.62 10.76 -5.67
N ARG A 149 -16.93 9.48 -5.91
CA ARG A 149 -16.15 8.36 -5.34
C ARG A 149 -14.80 8.16 -6.04
N ILE A 150 -14.50 8.93 -7.05
CA ILE A 150 -13.17 9.06 -7.64
C ILE A 150 -12.65 10.44 -7.23
N ARG A 151 -11.57 10.46 -6.44
CA ARG A 151 -10.95 11.68 -5.93
C ARG A 151 -9.55 11.82 -6.51
N PHE A 152 -9.14 13.03 -6.77
CA PHE A 152 -7.79 13.30 -7.25
C PHE A 152 -6.79 13.21 -6.08
N SER A 153 -5.64 12.58 -6.31
CA SER A 153 -4.53 12.58 -5.36
C SER A 153 -3.78 13.90 -5.46
N GLU A 154 -4.00 14.79 -4.50
CA GLU A 154 -3.36 16.10 -4.49
C GLU A 154 -1.86 15.99 -4.23
N ALA A 155 -1.08 16.88 -4.87
CA ALA A 155 0.32 17.05 -4.56
C ALA A 155 0.48 17.82 -3.24
N LEU A 156 1.38 17.35 -2.38
CA LEU A 156 1.71 18.05 -1.13
C LEU A 156 2.63 19.24 -1.45
N PRO A 157 2.31 20.46 -0.98
CA PRO A 157 3.17 21.61 -1.12
C PRO A 157 4.27 21.62 -0.05
N GLY A 158 5.50 21.96 -0.40
CA GLY A 158 6.62 22.11 0.52
C GLY A 158 7.82 21.25 0.15
N ASP A 159 8.86 21.31 0.98
CA ASP A 159 10.05 20.49 0.80
C ASP A 159 9.81 19.04 1.27
N ALA A 160 10.49 18.11 0.62
CA ALA A 160 10.27 16.69 0.80
C ALA A 160 10.50 16.19 2.24
N GLN A 161 11.48 16.73 2.95
CA GLN A 161 11.81 16.30 4.31
C GLN A 161 10.77 16.78 5.31
N SER A 162 10.35 18.04 5.24
CA SER A 162 9.28 18.59 6.08
C SER A 162 7.95 17.89 5.85
N LEU A 163 7.63 17.59 4.58
CA LEU A 163 6.44 16.82 4.23
C LEU A 163 6.47 15.40 4.80
N PHE A 164 7.61 14.73 4.71
CA PHE A 164 7.75 13.39 5.26
C PHE A 164 7.64 13.40 6.78
N HIS A 165 8.25 14.37 7.46
CA HIS A 165 8.12 14.53 8.91
C HIS A 165 6.66 14.76 9.33
N LEU A 166 5.93 15.63 8.63
CA LEU A 166 4.50 15.83 8.89
C LEU A 166 3.69 14.54 8.70
N VAL A 167 3.97 13.77 7.65
CA VAL A 167 3.33 12.48 7.40
C VAL A 167 3.61 11.46 8.52
N GLU A 168 4.85 11.50 9.09
CA GLU A 168 5.20 10.70 10.27
C GLU A 168 4.45 11.15 11.52
N GLU A 169 4.31 12.46 11.76
CA GLU A 169 3.58 13.00 12.91
C GLU A 169 2.09 12.63 12.91
N VAL A 170 1.46 12.65 11.73
CA VAL A 170 0.04 12.27 11.59
C VAL A 170 -0.17 10.78 11.31
N GLU A 171 0.87 9.97 11.49
CA GLU A 171 0.84 8.49 11.43
C GLU A 171 0.37 7.89 10.09
N LEU A 172 0.57 8.58 8.97
CA LEU A 172 0.31 8.04 7.64
C LEU A 172 1.43 7.07 7.18
N GLU A 173 1.12 6.24 6.18
CA GLU A 173 2.03 5.17 5.71
C GLU A 173 3.34 5.71 5.10
N GLY A 174 3.32 6.93 4.55
CA GLY A 174 4.48 7.53 3.91
C GLY A 174 4.12 8.48 2.79
N ILE A 175 5.07 8.71 1.88
CA ILE A 175 4.88 9.50 0.67
C ILE A 175 5.34 8.74 -0.58
N VAL A 176 4.72 9.07 -1.71
CA VAL A 176 5.17 8.68 -3.05
C VAL A 176 5.69 9.93 -3.76
N SER A 177 6.93 9.87 -4.23
CA SER A 177 7.58 10.95 -4.97
C SER A 177 7.70 10.55 -6.44
N LYS A 178 7.16 11.36 -7.35
CA LYS A 178 7.11 11.09 -8.78
C LYS A 178 7.87 12.18 -9.54
N ARG A 179 8.77 11.81 -10.44
CA ARG A 179 9.40 12.81 -11.30
C ARG A 179 8.36 13.45 -12.23
N ALA A 180 8.34 14.77 -12.27
CA ALA A 180 7.32 15.54 -12.98
C ALA A 180 7.30 15.27 -14.50
N ASP A 181 8.46 14.97 -15.09
CA ASP A 181 8.64 14.66 -16.51
C ASP A 181 8.60 13.15 -16.83
N SER A 182 8.41 12.29 -15.82
CA SER A 182 8.48 10.84 -16.01
C SER A 182 7.34 10.30 -16.89
N ARG A 183 7.71 9.40 -17.80
CA ARG A 183 6.77 8.61 -18.58
C ARG A 183 6.25 7.45 -17.74
N TYR A 184 5.05 6.96 -18.05
CA TYR A 184 4.54 5.76 -17.39
C TYR A 184 5.14 4.51 -18.03
N ARG A 185 5.81 3.68 -17.22
CA ARG A 185 6.41 2.41 -17.64
C ARG A 185 6.08 1.33 -16.61
N SER A 186 5.47 0.25 -17.07
CA SER A 186 5.13 -0.89 -16.20
C SER A 186 6.36 -1.50 -15.55
N GLY A 187 6.20 -1.98 -14.30
CA GLY A 187 7.24 -2.56 -13.47
C GLY A 187 7.98 -1.57 -12.60
N LEU A 188 9.05 -2.04 -11.95
CA LEU A 188 9.81 -1.25 -10.98
C LEU A 188 10.50 -0.06 -11.65
N ALA A 189 10.20 1.15 -11.19
CA ALA A 189 10.69 2.40 -11.76
C ALA A 189 11.67 3.12 -10.84
N SER A 190 12.61 3.86 -11.44
CA SER A 190 13.48 4.80 -10.73
C SER A 190 12.89 6.21 -10.63
N ASP A 191 11.91 6.52 -11.45
CA ASP A 191 11.27 7.83 -11.54
C ASP A 191 10.06 7.98 -10.58
N TRP A 192 9.66 6.88 -9.97
CA TRP A 192 8.70 6.84 -8.86
C TRP A 192 9.39 6.24 -7.65
N LEU A 193 9.35 6.94 -6.53
CA LEU A 193 9.98 6.52 -5.28
C LEU A 193 8.93 6.50 -4.17
N THR A 194 9.04 5.53 -3.25
CA THR A 194 8.23 5.50 -2.05
C THR A 194 9.11 5.58 -0.82
N THR A 195 8.77 6.47 0.11
CA THR A 195 9.37 6.57 1.43
C THR A 195 8.30 6.22 2.45
N LYS A 196 8.55 5.16 3.22
CA LYS A 196 7.58 4.64 4.19
C LYS A 196 7.90 5.14 5.59
N SER A 197 6.85 5.53 6.32
CA SER A 197 6.92 5.87 7.73
C SER A 197 6.93 4.58 8.56
N PHE A 198 7.97 4.42 9.39
CA PHE A 198 8.10 3.28 10.28
C PHE A 198 8.11 3.77 11.73
N THR A 199 7.58 2.93 12.61
CA THR A 199 7.71 3.08 14.06
C THR A 199 8.43 1.88 14.65
N VAL A 200 8.90 2.03 15.88
CA VAL A 200 9.51 0.95 16.67
C VAL A 200 8.75 0.83 17.96
N ASP A 201 8.02 -0.26 18.10
CA ASP A 201 7.23 -0.56 19.27
C ASP A 201 7.64 -1.88 19.93
N GLU A 202 7.23 -2.06 21.19
CA GLU A 202 7.46 -3.28 21.94
C GLU A 202 6.27 -4.23 21.80
N PHE A 203 6.55 -5.48 21.49
CA PHE A 203 5.57 -6.57 21.39
C PHE A 203 5.99 -7.78 22.19
N GLU A 204 5.02 -8.59 22.63
CA GLU A 204 5.29 -9.90 23.22
C GLU A 204 5.49 -10.96 22.16
N LEU A 205 6.51 -11.80 22.32
CA LEU A 205 6.74 -12.97 21.47
C LEU A 205 5.78 -14.09 21.85
N LEU A 206 4.96 -14.54 20.90
CA LEU A 206 4.12 -15.75 21.03
C LEU A 206 4.85 -17.01 20.61
N GLY A 207 5.70 -16.91 19.62
CA GLY A 207 6.47 -18.03 19.07
C GLY A 207 7.34 -17.63 17.89
N VAL A 208 8.21 -18.55 17.48
CA VAL A 208 9.02 -18.40 16.26
C VAL A 208 8.58 -19.47 15.26
N GLU A 209 8.09 -19.02 14.12
CA GLU A 209 7.71 -19.87 13.00
C GLU A 209 8.85 -19.95 11.99
N ARG A 210 9.18 -21.16 11.58
CA ARG A 210 10.21 -21.42 10.56
C ARG A 210 9.84 -22.64 9.75
N GLN A 211 9.74 -22.48 8.45
CA GLN A 211 9.64 -23.61 7.51
C GLN A 211 11.01 -23.90 6.89
N PRO A 212 11.28 -25.15 6.50
CA PRO A 212 12.54 -25.50 5.84
C PRO A 212 12.75 -24.71 4.56
N GLY A 213 13.89 -24.02 4.44
CA GLY A 213 14.22 -23.18 3.27
C GLY A 213 13.59 -21.78 3.26
N GLU A 214 12.77 -21.44 4.23
CA GLU A 214 12.13 -20.12 4.32
C GLU A 214 12.75 -19.25 5.44
N ALA A 215 12.43 -17.95 5.38
CA ALA A 215 12.78 -17.01 6.43
C ALA A 215 12.04 -17.35 7.73
N ALA A 216 12.66 -17.06 8.87
CA ALA A 216 12.02 -17.22 10.17
C ALA A 216 11.25 -15.96 10.56
N PHE A 217 10.08 -16.15 11.19
CA PHE A 217 9.21 -15.06 11.65
C PHE A 217 8.94 -15.16 13.16
N ALA A 218 8.96 -14.01 13.83
CA ALA A 218 8.47 -13.86 15.19
C ALA A 218 6.96 -13.61 15.13
N LEU A 219 6.17 -14.45 15.78
CA LEU A 219 4.72 -14.26 15.95
C LEU A 219 4.51 -13.37 17.18
N LEU A 220 3.75 -12.28 17.01
CA LEU A 220 3.70 -11.18 17.98
C LEU A 220 2.31 -10.95 18.53
N ALA A 221 2.26 -10.51 19.79
CA ALA A 221 1.05 -10.04 20.47
C ALA A 221 1.27 -8.65 21.07
N GLN A 222 0.19 -7.91 21.27
CA GLN A 222 0.24 -6.71 22.12
C GLN A 222 0.61 -7.10 23.54
N PRO A 223 1.49 -6.31 24.20
CA PRO A 223 1.91 -6.59 25.56
C PRO A 223 0.71 -6.80 26.51
N GLY A 224 0.77 -7.87 27.33
CA GLY A 224 -0.25 -8.21 28.31
C GLY A 224 -1.55 -8.82 27.77
N THR A 225 -1.77 -8.91 26.46
CA THR A 225 -3.06 -9.40 25.90
C THR A 225 -2.99 -10.81 25.35
N ARG A 226 -1.82 -11.30 24.94
CA ARG A 226 -1.60 -12.50 24.13
C ARG A 226 -2.44 -12.57 22.84
N LYS A 227 -3.05 -11.47 22.43
CA LYS A 227 -3.76 -11.38 21.16
C LYS A 227 -2.77 -11.24 20.01
N TYR A 228 -2.78 -12.18 19.08
CA TYR A 228 -1.93 -12.12 17.89
C TYR A 228 -2.23 -10.86 17.06
N VAL A 229 -1.17 -10.12 16.72
CA VAL A 229 -1.26 -8.87 15.94
C VAL A 229 -0.43 -8.90 14.66
N GLY A 230 0.27 -9.98 14.38
CA GLY A 230 1.06 -10.12 13.17
C GLY A 230 2.40 -10.83 13.40
N SER A 231 3.22 -10.83 12.35
CA SER A 231 4.54 -11.45 12.40
C SER A 231 5.63 -10.50 11.91
N ALA A 232 6.83 -10.61 12.48
CA ALA A 232 8.00 -9.85 12.09
C ALA A 232 9.10 -10.76 11.53
N LEU A 233 9.73 -10.32 10.44
CA LEU A 233 10.89 -11.00 9.86
C LEU A 233 12.06 -11.00 10.85
N ILE A 234 12.68 -12.17 11.05
CA ILE A 234 13.89 -12.31 11.89
C ILE A 234 15.12 -12.18 11.00
N SER A 235 15.60 -10.94 10.81
CA SER A 235 16.79 -10.58 10.02
C SER A 235 17.98 -10.16 10.89
N LEU A 236 18.16 -10.84 12.02
CA LEU A 236 19.19 -10.52 13.03
C LEU A 236 20.58 -11.05 12.65
N GLY A 237 21.62 -10.35 13.13
CA GLY A 237 22.98 -10.86 13.14
C GLY A 237 23.13 -12.16 13.99
N ARG A 238 24.25 -12.88 13.80
CA ARG A 238 24.45 -14.21 14.39
C ARG A 238 24.24 -14.21 15.91
N ASP A 239 24.89 -13.32 16.64
CA ASP A 239 24.86 -13.28 18.10
C ASP A 239 23.46 -13.03 18.65
N MET A 240 22.76 -12.05 18.08
CA MET A 240 21.39 -11.73 18.47
C MET A 240 20.43 -12.88 18.14
N LYS A 241 20.64 -13.56 17.02
CA LYS A 241 19.87 -14.74 16.62
C LYS A 241 20.08 -15.92 17.58
N GLU A 242 21.31 -16.15 18.03
CA GLU A 242 21.63 -17.19 19.04
C GLU A 242 20.95 -16.87 20.38
N ARG A 243 20.99 -15.60 20.80
CA ARG A 243 20.33 -15.12 22.00
C ARG A 243 18.80 -15.29 21.91
N LEU A 244 18.19 -14.98 20.77
CA LEU A 244 16.77 -15.20 20.54
C LEU A 244 16.41 -16.70 20.66
N LEU A 245 17.15 -17.56 20.00
CA LEU A 245 16.94 -19.01 20.07
C LEU A 245 17.12 -19.58 21.49
N LYS A 246 18.05 -19.02 22.27
CA LYS A 246 18.23 -19.36 23.69
C LYS A 246 16.98 -18.96 24.48
N ARG A 247 16.52 -17.69 24.40
CA ARG A 247 15.31 -17.21 25.10
C ARG A 247 14.06 -18.00 24.71
N VAL A 248 13.90 -18.32 23.40
CA VAL A 248 12.78 -19.14 22.92
C VAL A 248 12.77 -20.54 23.55
N ARG A 249 13.94 -21.17 23.72
CA ARG A 249 14.04 -22.49 24.39
C ARG A 249 13.78 -22.40 25.89
N GLU A 250 14.32 -21.42 26.56
CA GLU A 250 14.13 -21.19 28.01
C GLU A 250 12.68 -20.89 28.38
N HIS A 251 11.94 -20.20 27.49
CA HIS A 251 10.54 -19.83 27.67
C HIS A 251 9.58 -20.72 26.89
N ALA A 252 10.00 -21.90 26.42
CA ALA A 252 9.13 -22.81 25.66
C ALA A 252 7.82 -23.07 26.40
N GLY A 253 6.70 -23.08 25.67
CA GLY A 253 5.38 -23.23 26.22
C GLY A 253 4.33 -23.74 25.20
N PRO A 254 3.09 -23.90 25.63
CA PRO A 254 2.00 -24.29 24.73
C PRO A 254 1.59 -23.12 23.82
N PRO A 255 0.94 -23.41 22.67
CA PRO A 255 0.33 -22.38 21.83
C PRO A 255 -0.73 -21.60 22.63
N PRO A 256 -0.96 -20.31 22.28
CA PRO A 256 -2.11 -19.57 22.78
C PRO A 256 -3.44 -20.26 22.41
N GLU A 257 -4.44 -20.22 23.28
CA GLU A 257 -5.73 -20.90 23.08
C GLU A 257 -6.45 -20.49 21.78
N ALA A 258 -6.29 -19.23 21.37
CA ALA A 258 -6.93 -18.66 20.17
C ALA A 258 -6.16 -18.92 18.85
N MET A 259 -5.00 -19.58 18.89
CA MET A 259 -4.19 -19.80 17.69
C MET A 259 -4.25 -21.26 17.24
N ASN A 260 -4.65 -21.48 15.99
CA ASN A 260 -4.58 -22.78 15.36
C ASN A 260 -3.13 -23.30 15.35
N LYS A 261 -2.97 -24.62 15.44
CA LYS A 261 -1.65 -25.25 15.35
C LYS A 261 -1.00 -24.86 14.03
N ARG A 262 0.17 -24.18 14.11
CA ARG A 262 0.99 -23.84 12.94
C ARG A 262 2.19 -24.79 12.91
N PRO A 263 2.36 -25.58 11.85
CA PRO A 263 3.52 -26.47 11.70
C PRO A 263 4.82 -25.65 11.73
N GLY A 264 5.85 -26.18 12.37
CA GLY A 264 7.17 -25.51 12.42
C GLY A 264 7.26 -24.32 13.39
N THR A 265 6.25 -24.10 14.22
CA THR A 265 6.25 -23.03 15.23
C THR A 265 6.76 -23.53 16.58
N GLN A 266 7.77 -22.86 17.11
CA GLN A 266 8.21 -23.02 18.49
C GLN A 266 7.53 -21.96 19.36
N TRP A 267 6.55 -22.39 20.17
CA TRP A 267 5.75 -21.51 21.02
C TRP A 267 6.47 -21.09 22.28
N VAL A 268 6.15 -19.88 22.78
CA VAL A 268 6.79 -19.23 23.90
C VAL A 268 5.74 -18.82 24.95
N ARG A 269 6.08 -18.99 26.24
CA ARG A 269 5.31 -18.44 27.36
C ARG A 269 5.44 -16.91 27.39
N PRO A 270 4.48 -16.18 28.01
CA PRO A 270 4.60 -14.73 28.18
C PRO A 270 5.90 -14.30 28.85
N GLY A 271 6.36 -13.08 28.56
CA GLY A 271 7.51 -12.46 29.20
C GLY A 271 8.71 -12.20 28.28
N VAL A 272 8.69 -12.65 27.04
CA VAL A 272 9.73 -12.28 26.06
C VAL A 272 9.25 -11.10 25.25
N LYS A 273 9.82 -9.92 25.49
CA LYS A 273 9.51 -8.68 24.80
C LYS A 273 10.52 -8.40 23.70
N LEU A 274 10.00 -7.94 22.55
CA LEU A 274 10.79 -7.67 21.35
C LEU A 274 10.55 -6.26 20.86
N ARG A 275 11.60 -5.57 20.42
CA ARG A 275 11.52 -4.29 19.70
C ARG A 275 11.35 -4.57 18.22
N ILE A 276 10.25 -4.10 17.67
CA ILE A 276 9.83 -4.37 16.31
C ILE A 276 9.74 -3.05 15.55
N LYS A 277 10.44 -2.95 14.43
CA LYS A 277 10.22 -1.91 13.43
C LYS A 277 9.09 -2.37 12.53
N HIS A 278 8.04 -1.58 12.40
CA HIS A 278 6.92 -1.87 11.52
C HIS A 278 6.35 -0.60 10.87
N LEU A 279 5.53 -0.76 9.85
CA LEU A 279 4.82 0.39 9.27
C LEU A 279 3.93 1.04 10.32
N ARG A 280 3.87 2.37 10.31
CA ARG A 280 2.85 3.14 11.01
C ARG A 280 1.48 2.88 10.39
N GLY A 281 0.43 2.99 11.17
CA GLY A 281 -0.96 2.77 10.76
C GLY A 281 -1.74 1.95 11.78
N ASP A 282 -2.89 1.41 11.39
CA ASP A 282 -3.78 0.67 12.28
C ASP A 282 -3.07 -0.49 13.00
N HIS A 283 -2.99 -0.37 14.33
CA HIS A 283 -2.30 -1.30 15.21
C HIS A 283 -3.02 -2.65 15.40
N SER A 284 -4.13 -2.89 14.75
CA SER A 284 -4.83 -4.18 14.84
C SER A 284 -4.05 -5.32 14.18
N GLN A 285 -3.26 -5.01 13.14
CA GLN A 285 -2.31 -5.92 12.50
C GLN A 285 -1.06 -5.17 12.05
N ILE A 286 0.09 -5.57 12.59
CA ILE A 286 1.38 -5.02 12.16
C ILE A 286 1.79 -5.58 10.79
N ARG A 287 2.33 -4.70 9.93
CA ARG A 287 2.73 -5.04 8.56
C ARG A 287 4.16 -4.58 8.26
N ASN A 288 4.80 -5.25 7.30
CA ASN A 288 6.21 -4.98 6.93
C ASN A 288 7.13 -4.91 8.15
N ALA A 289 6.91 -5.81 9.10
CA ALA A 289 7.58 -5.78 10.39
C ALA A 289 8.90 -6.55 10.37
N SER A 290 9.90 -6.01 11.05
CA SER A 290 11.20 -6.63 11.26
C SER A 290 11.64 -6.53 12.71
N LEU A 291 12.26 -7.61 13.21
CA LEU A 291 12.79 -7.68 14.56
C LEU A 291 14.10 -6.88 14.64
N LEU A 292 14.18 -5.93 15.56
CA LEU A 292 15.38 -5.15 15.86
C LEU A 292 16.18 -5.72 17.03
N GLY A 293 15.51 -6.20 18.08
CA GLY A 293 16.16 -6.67 19.30
C GLY A 293 15.17 -7.02 20.40
N PHE A 294 15.64 -7.06 21.63
CA PHE A 294 14.81 -7.30 22.81
C PHE A 294 14.31 -6.01 23.43
N GLY A 295 13.11 -6.03 24.03
CA GLY A 295 12.49 -4.88 24.67
C GLY A 295 13.12 -4.50 26.01
N ASP A 296 13.80 -5.44 26.66
CA ASP A 296 14.50 -5.27 27.94
C ASP A 296 15.98 -4.85 27.79
N GLU A 297 16.41 -4.53 26.58
CA GLU A 297 17.80 -4.13 26.28
C GLU A 297 17.79 -2.81 25.48
N GLU A 298 18.50 -1.79 25.98
CA GLU A 298 18.78 -0.53 25.28
C GLU A 298 19.86 -0.69 24.20
#